data_52234bc0c4e3f24a8d6cee9bdceba519
#
_entry.id   52234bc0c4e3f24a8d6cee9bdceba519
#
_cell.length_a   1.000
_cell.length_b   1.000
_cell.length_c   1.000
_cell.angle_alpha   90.00
_cell.angle_beta   90.00
_cell.angle_gamma   90.00
#
_symmetry.space_group_name_H-M   'P 1'
#
loop_
_entity.id
_entity.type
_entity.pdbx_description
1 polymer ?
#
loop_
_entity_poly.entity_id
_entity_poly.type
_entity_poly.pdbx_seq_one_letter_code
_entity_poly.pdbx_strand_id
1 'polypeptide(L)'
;MKPSFRNIYAFAAVLSLTACVNDDTDFGDVIIDSQFEPVAIAFSNEPAADAEETIPVGDNDYVENNTFAYTVTITYSNDGAQLTGATSAVTATVDGAHVTVRSVGRSVHYIVRGESNNGSLKIYNTNKFQLTLDGVTLHNPNGAAINNQCGKSLYLVLAEGSNNTLSCGASAQTIVGEDLKGAVFSEGQIILSGSGMLTVESNYRNGIATDDYLIVRPGNIVNVSST
;
A
#
# COMPACT_ATOMS: atom_id res chain seq x y z
N MET A 1 1.41 61.62 -39.23
CA MET A 1 1.47 61.56 -37.76
C MET A 1 0.77 60.28 -37.32
N LYS A 2 1.54 59.28 -36.80
CA LYS A 2 0.98 58.04 -36.21
C LYS A 2 0.89 58.25 -34.70
N PRO A 3 -0.25 57.99 -34.04
CA PRO A 3 -0.30 57.94 -32.59
C PRO A 3 0.29 56.64 -32.07
N SER A 4 1.18 56.79 -31.09
CA SER A 4 1.91 55.73 -30.39
C SER A 4 0.98 55.01 -29.42
N PHE A 5 0.73 53.70 -29.63
CA PHE A 5 0.05 52.80 -28.70
C PHE A 5 1.06 52.23 -27.66
N ARG A 6 1.49 53.04 -26.73
CA ARG A 6 2.28 52.59 -25.58
C ARG A 6 1.65 53.18 -24.33
N ASN A 7 0.71 52.52 -23.72
CA ASN A 7 0.34 52.74 -22.30
C ASN A 7 -0.97 52.05 -21.90
N ILE A 8 -1.37 50.94 -22.53
CA ILE A 8 -2.63 50.23 -22.14
C ILE A 8 -2.37 49.01 -21.28
N TYR A 9 -1.10 48.54 -21.11
CA TYR A 9 -0.83 47.29 -20.37
C TYR A 9 -0.50 47.49 -18.87
N ALA A 10 -0.42 48.70 -18.38
CA ALA A 10 -0.06 48.97 -16.99
C ALA A 10 -1.26 49.04 -16.03
N PHE A 11 -2.51 49.03 -16.53
CA PHE A 11 -3.69 49.24 -15.68
C PHE A 11 -4.49 47.95 -15.40
N ALA A 12 -4.19 46.83 -16.04
CA ALA A 12 -4.92 45.57 -15.84
C ALA A 12 -4.34 44.69 -14.72
N ALA A 13 -3.14 45.00 -14.19
CA ALA A 13 -2.48 44.19 -13.18
C ALA A 13 -2.80 44.59 -11.71
N VAL A 14 -3.50 45.74 -11.52
CA VAL A 14 -3.79 46.23 -10.15
C VAL A 14 -5.19 45.87 -9.67
N LEU A 15 -6.08 45.36 -10.54
CA LEU A 15 -7.47 45.06 -10.18
C LEU A 15 -7.73 43.63 -9.73
N SER A 16 -6.71 42.77 -9.68
CA SER A 16 -6.87 41.38 -9.25
C SER A 16 -6.48 41.09 -7.80
N LEU A 17 -6.10 42.09 -7.02
CA LEU A 17 -5.64 41.94 -5.63
C LEU A 17 -6.63 42.43 -4.56
N THR A 18 -7.86 42.80 -4.93
CA THR A 18 -8.85 43.32 -3.96
C THR A 18 -10.05 42.42 -3.74
N ALA A 19 -9.99 41.13 -4.14
CA ALA A 19 -11.12 40.24 -4.02
C ALA A 19 -11.02 39.22 -2.86
N CYS A 20 -10.14 39.41 -1.89
CA CYS A 20 -10.03 38.52 -0.72
C CYS A 20 -9.74 39.31 0.57
N VAL A 21 -10.56 40.31 0.89
CA VAL A 21 -10.59 40.84 2.26
C VAL A 21 -12.00 41.33 2.54
N ASN A 22 -12.87 40.48 2.99
CA ASN A 22 -14.00 40.76 3.85
C ASN A 22 -14.38 39.48 4.58
N ASP A 23 -13.58 39.13 5.57
CA ASP A 23 -14.03 38.31 6.68
C ASP A 23 -13.63 39.05 7.95
N ASP A 24 -14.63 39.67 8.60
CA ASP A 24 -14.51 40.32 9.90
C ASP A 24 -14.30 39.30 11.02
N THR A 25 -13.21 38.55 10.97
CA THR A 25 -12.65 37.90 12.13
C THR A 25 -11.38 38.64 12.51
N ASP A 26 -11.44 39.38 13.57
CA ASP A 26 -10.32 40.02 14.26
C ASP A 26 -9.32 38.93 14.70
N PHE A 27 -8.49 38.48 13.79
CA PHE A 27 -7.26 37.79 14.12
C PHE A 27 -6.26 38.90 14.47
N GLY A 28 -6.09 39.13 15.77
CA GLY A 28 -5.11 40.07 16.29
C GLY A 28 -3.79 39.96 15.52
N ASP A 29 -3.07 41.06 15.35
CA ASP A 29 -1.85 41.21 14.57
C ASP A 29 -1.00 39.94 14.58
N VAL A 30 -1.12 39.12 13.52
CA VAL A 30 -0.18 38.02 13.27
C VAL A 30 1.11 38.68 12.86
N ILE A 31 1.98 38.92 13.83
CA ILE A 31 3.37 39.32 13.57
C ILE A 31 4.00 38.12 12.86
N ILE A 32 4.03 38.18 11.52
CA ILE A 32 4.86 37.27 10.74
C ILE A 32 6.29 37.69 11.06
N ASP A 33 6.93 36.97 11.97
CA ASP A 33 8.37 37.15 12.21
C ASP A 33 9.08 36.79 10.90
N SER A 34 9.60 37.80 10.26
CA SER A 34 10.33 37.68 8.99
C SER A 34 11.71 37.04 9.14
N GLN A 35 12.02 36.52 10.31
CA GLN A 35 13.24 35.77 10.61
C GLN A 35 12.97 34.24 10.60
N PHE A 36 12.35 33.73 9.54
CA PHE A 36 12.37 32.30 9.28
C PHE A 36 13.78 31.93 8.83
N GLU A 37 14.61 31.51 9.77
CA GLU A 37 15.84 30.80 9.43
C GLU A 37 15.42 29.47 8.79
N PRO A 38 15.82 29.19 7.54
CA PRO A 38 15.50 27.89 6.94
C PRO A 38 16.20 26.80 7.75
N VAL A 39 15.42 26.00 8.45
CA VAL A 39 15.94 24.79 9.12
C VAL A 39 16.33 23.81 8.01
N ALA A 40 17.64 23.58 7.87
CA ALA A 40 18.14 22.55 6.99
C ALA A 40 17.63 21.19 7.50
N ILE A 41 16.69 20.58 6.81
CA ILE A 41 16.27 19.20 7.08
C ILE A 41 17.40 18.32 6.54
N ALA A 42 18.26 17.85 7.41
CA ALA A 42 19.23 16.80 7.07
C ALA A 42 18.48 15.48 7.03
N PHE A 43 18.32 14.90 5.85
CA PHE A 43 17.92 13.52 5.74
C PHE A 43 19.14 12.65 6.09
N SER A 44 19.07 11.97 7.21
CA SER A 44 20.02 10.93 7.54
C SER A 44 19.66 9.68 6.72
N ASN A 45 20.57 9.20 5.87
CA ASN A 45 20.45 7.89 5.23
C ASN A 45 20.90 6.75 6.17
N GLU A 46 21.25 7.07 7.40
CA GLU A 46 21.51 6.05 8.41
C GLU A 46 20.17 5.41 8.77
N PRO A 47 20.07 4.07 8.75
CA PRO A 47 18.91 3.40 9.29
C PRO A 47 18.73 3.89 10.73
N ALA A 48 17.51 4.23 11.11
CA ALA A 48 17.22 4.58 12.50
C ALA A 48 17.77 3.46 13.37
N ALA A 49 18.64 3.83 14.32
CA ALA A 49 19.22 2.84 15.24
C ALA A 49 18.07 1.99 15.79
N ASP A 50 18.21 0.67 15.73
CA ASP A 50 17.22 -0.32 16.18
C ASP A 50 16.78 -0.02 17.62
N ALA A 51 15.80 0.87 17.74
CA ALA A 51 15.02 0.92 18.96
C ALA A 51 14.22 -0.38 18.94
N GLU A 52 14.53 -1.30 19.84
CA GLU A 52 13.68 -2.48 20.04
C GLU A 52 12.25 -1.99 20.22
N GLU A 53 11.41 -2.30 19.24
CA GLU A 53 10.01 -1.92 19.28
C GLU A 53 9.36 -2.67 20.44
N THR A 54 8.95 -1.93 21.47
CA THR A 54 8.18 -2.52 22.57
C THR A 54 6.76 -2.79 22.09
N ILE A 55 6.42 -4.07 21.91
CA ILE A 55 5.09 -4.48 21.48
C ILE A 55 4.10 -4.28 22.64
N PRO A 56 3.13 -3.36 22.53
CA PRO A 56 2.13 -3.16 23.56
C PRO A 56 1.24 -4.41 23.69
N VAL A 57 1.08 -4.90 24.91
CA VAL A 57 0.25 -6.09 25.17
C VAL A 57 -1.21 -5.81 24.79
N GLY A 58 -1.78 -6.69 23.97
CA GLY A 58 -3.18 -6.63 23.55
C GLY A 58 -3.48 -5.63 22.43
N ASP A 59 -2.50 -4.91 21.93
CA ASP A 59 -2.67 -4.08 20.73
C ASP A 59 -2.85 -4.96 19.50
N ASN A 60 -4.02 -4.84 18.87
CA ASN A 60 -4.38 -5.67 17.72
C ASN A 60 -3.65 -5.27 16.42
N ASP A 61 -2.96 -4.13 16.38
CA ASP A 61 -2.15 -3.74 15.23
C ASP A 61 -0.78 -4.47 15.19
N TYR A 62 -0.52 -5.28 16.21
CA TYR A 62 0.67 -6.13 16.26
C TYR A 62 0.30 -7.57 15.93
N VAL A 63 0.91 -8.11 14.86
CA VAL A 63 0.66 -9.50 14.42
C VAL A 63 0.96 -10.52 15.53
N GLU A 64 1.93 -10.23 16.39
CA GLU A 64 2.37 -11.02 17.53
C GLU A 64 1.28 -11.20 18.59
N ASN A 65 0.35 -10.24 18.69
CA ASN A 65 -0.81 -10.30 19.58
C ASN A 65 -2.01 -11.06 18.96
N ASN A 66 -1.82 -11.65 17.78
CA ASN A 66 -2.87 -12.31 17.03
C ASN A 66 -2.54 -13.79 16.80
N THR A 67 -3.57 -14.61 16.70
CA THR A 67 -3.42 -16.06 16.46
C THR A 67 -4.11 -16.45 15.16
N PHE A 68 -3.40 -17.18 14.32
CA PHE A 68 -3.88 -17.70 13.05
C PHE A 68 -3.79 -19.23 13.08
N ALA A 69 -4.95 -19.88 13.28
CA ALA A 69 -5.02 -21.30 13.57
C ALA A 69 -4.71 -22.22 12.37
N TYR A 70 -4.79 -21.67 11.15
CA TYR A 70 -4.67 -22.44 9.91
C TYR A 70 -3.60 -21.82 9.03
N THR A 71 -2.56 -22.59 8.68
CA THR A 71 -1.53 -22.15 7.76
C THR A 71 -1.74 -22.82 6.39
N VAL A 72 -1.83 -21.97 5.36
CA VAL A 72 -1.92 -22.38 3.96
C VAL A 72 -0.75 -21.77 3.20
N THR A 73 0.05 -22.60 2.56
CA THR A 73 1.15 -22.16 1.72
C THR A 73 0.74 -22.18 0.26
N ILE A 74 0.99 -21.08 -0.44
CA ILE A 74 0.75 -20.91 -1.87
C ILE A 74 2.14 -20.77 -2.54
N THR A 75 2.49 -21.73 -3.35
CA THR A 75 3.75 -21.73 -4.10
C THR A 75 3.47 -21.47 -5.57
N TYR A 76 4.01 -20.38 -6.08
CA TYR A 76 3.88 -19.98 -7.46
C TYR A 76 4.98 -20.55 -8.35
N SER A 77 4.64 -20.84 -9.59
CA SER A 77 5.57 -21.10 -10.69
C SER A 77 4.99 -20.50 -11.98
N ASN A 78 5.78 -20.43 -13.05
CA ASN A 78 5.27 -19.98 -14.34
C ASN A 78 4.23 -20.94 -14.95
N ASP A 79 4.19 -22.18 -14.48
CA ASP A 79 3.22 -23.19 -14.91
C ASP A 79 1.92 -23.18 -14.10
N GLY A 80 1.87 -22.40 -13.02
CA GLY A 80 0.68 -22.31 -12.17
C GLY A 80 1.01 -22.10 -10.69
N ALA A 81 0.03 -22.40 -9.83
CA ALA A 81 0.19 -22.29 -8.39
C ALA A 81 -0.30 -23.55 -7.68
N GLN A 82 0.34 -23.89 -6.56
CA GLN A 82 -0.01 -25.03 -5.72
C GLN A 82 -0.27 -24.58 -4.28
N LEU A 83 -1.36 -25.09 -3.70
CA LEU A 83 -1.69 -24.88 -2.29
C LEU A 83 -1.37 -26.14 -1.48
N THR A 84 -0.75 -25.93 -0.31
CA THR A 84 -0.43 -26.99 0.66
C THR A 84 -0.76 -26.54 2.08
N GLY A 85 -0.67 -27.45 3.05
CA GLY A 85 -0.97 -27.16 4.46
C GLY A 85 -2.45 -27.34 4.80
N ALA A 86 -3.01 -26.44 5.58
CA ALA A 86 -4.40 -26.50 6.06
C ALA A 86 -5.42 -26.09 4.99
N THR A 87 -5.36 -26.68 3.80
CA THR A 87 -6.20 -26.31 2.65
C THR A 87 -7.70 -26.50 2.90
N SER A 88 -8.09 -27.36 3.85
CA SER A 88 -9.50 -27.50 4.27
C SER A 88 -10.08 -26.27 4.98
N ALA A 89 -9.22 -25.31 5.38
CA ALA A 89 -9.66 -24.05 5.99
C ALA A 89 -10.10 -23.00 4.96
N VAL A 90 -9.84 -23.23 3.68
CA VAL A 90 -10.11 -22.31 2.59
C VAL A 90 -10.81 -23.03 1.43
N THR A 91 -11.56 -22.28 0.65
CA THR A 91 -11.96 -22.68 -0.70
C THR A 91 -11.06 -21.93 -1.68
N ALA A 92 -10.38 -22.65 -2.56
CA ALA A 92 -9.47 -22.07 -3.52
C ALA A 92 -9.91 -22.38 -4.95
N THR A 93 -9.75 -21.40 -5.82
CA THR A 93 -9.78 -21.56 -7.28
C THR A 93 -8.40 -21.19 -7.81
N VAL A 94 -7.84 -22.05 -8.65
CA VAL A 94 -6.54 -21.84 -9.28
C VAL A 94 -6.74 -21.92 -10.79
N ASP A 95 -6.37 -20.85 -11.49
CA ASP A 95 -6.39 -20.74 -12.95
C ASP A 95 -4.99 -20.31 -13.41
N GLY A 96 -4.18 -21.25 -13.85
CA GLY A 96 -2.76 -21.03 -14.02
C GLY A 96 -2.11 -20.58 -12.72
N ALA A 97 -1.48 -19.41 -12.72
CA ALA A 97 -0.93 -18.79 -11.52
C ALA A 97 -1.86 -17.72 -10.90
N HIS A 98 -3.12 -17.64 -11.32
CA HIS A 98 -4.12 -16.78 -10.68
C HIS A 98 -4.85 -17.58 -9.59
N VAL A 99 -4.62 -17.20 -8.35
CA VAL A 99 -5.19 -17.86 -7.18
C VAL A 99 -6.25 -16.99 -6.53
N THR A 100 -7.44 -17.54 -6.33
CA THR A 100 -8.48 -16.91 -5.51
C THR A 100 -8.73 -17.81 -4.29
N VAL A 101 -8.63 -17.23 -3.09
CA VAL A 101 -8.92 -17.93 -1.83
C VAL A 101 -10.10 -17.29 -1.12
N ARG A 102 -10.93 -18.13 -0.48
CA ARG A 102 -12.04 -17.73 0.38
C ARG A 102 -11.96 -18.44 1.71
N SER A 103 -12.09 -17.72 2.81
CA SER A 103 -12.15 -18.30 4.15
C SER A 103 -13.28 -17.66 4.96
N VAL A 104 -14.17 -18.49 5.50
CA VAL A 104 -15.31 -18.03 6.28
C VAL A 104 -15.16 -18.45 7.73
N GLY A 105 -15.21 -17.47 8.65
CA GLY A 105 -15.18 -17.69 10.09
C GLY A 105 -13.85 -18.24 10.64
N ARG A 106 -12.75 -18.20 9.85
CA ARG A 106 -11.45 -18.75 10.23
C ARG A 106 -10.35 -17.71 10.13
N SER A 107 -9.41 -17.75 11.07
CA SER A 107 -8.18 -16.94 11.03
C SER A 107 -7.09 -17.73 10.34
N VAL A 108 -6.72 -17.32 9.13
CA VAL A 108 -5.77 -18.03 8.27
C VAL A 108 -4.47 -17.25 8.17
N HIS A 109 -3.36 -17.99 8.21
CA HIS A 109 -2.05 -17.53 7.81
C HIS A 109 -1.72 -18.06 6.42
N TYR A 110 -1.64 -17.16 5.45
CA TYR A 110 -1.15 -17.50 4.12
C TYR A 110 0.34 -17.24 4.03
N ILE A 111 1.10 -18.21 3.50
CA ILE A 111 2.52 -18.05 3.16
C ILE A 111 2.60 -18.10 1.64
N VAL A 112 3.21 -17.09 1.04
CA VAL A 112 3.29 -16.96 -0.41
C VAL A 112 4.75 -16.93 -0.82
N ARG A 113 5.12 -17.78 -1.78
CA ARG A 113 6.47 -17.93 -2.28
C ARG A 113 6.52 -18.31 -3.74
N GLY A 114 7.73 -18.27 -4.35
CA GLY A 114 7.96 -18.65 -5.75
C GLY A 114 7.72 -17.50 -6.71
N GLU A 115 7.61 -17.78 -7.99
CA GLU A 115 7.57 -16.73 -9.01
C GLU A 115 6.54 -17.00 -10.11
N SER A 116 5.92 -15.94 -10.62
CA SER A 116 5.12 -15.98 -11.84
C SER A 116 5.07 -14.61 -12.50
N ASN A 117 5.27 -14.61 -13.81
CA ASN A 117 5.13 -13.41 -14.65
C ASN A 117 3.68 -13.16 -15.11
N ASN A 118 2.75 -14.05 -14.78
CA ASN A 118 1.33 -13.91 -15.08
C ASN A 118 0.52 -14.59 -13.96
N GLY A 119 0.51 -13.98 -12.77
CA GLY A 119 -0.14 -14.55 -11.61
C GLY A 119 -0.67 -13.50 -10.65
N SER A 120 -1.56 -13.90 -9.78
CA SER A 120 -2.16 -13.04 -8.76
C SER A 120 -2.68 -13.82 -7.57
N LEU A 121 -2.84 -13.12 -6.44
CA LEU A 121 -3.55 -13.62 -5.27
C LEU A 121 -4.75 -12.73 -4.97
N LYS A 122 -5.95 -13.28 -5.05
CA LYS A 122 -7.20 -12.64 -4.66
C LYS A 122 -7.78 -13.28 -3.41
N ILE A 123 -8.17 -12.45 -2.43
CA ILE A 123 -8.53 -12.92 -1.09
C ILE A 123 -9.91 -12.41 -0.71
N TYR A 124 -10.79 -13.35 -0.30
CA TYR A 124 -12.11 -13.06 0.27
C TYR A 124 -12.23 -13.73 1.63
N ASN A 125 -11.67 -13.13 2.65
CA ASN A 125 -11.82 -13.62 4.02
C ASN A 125 -12.93 -12.87 4.74
N THR A 126 -13.52 -13.48 5.77
CA THR A 126 -14.46 -12.82 6.68
C THR A 126 -13.81 -12.38 8.00
N ASN A 127 -12.62 -12.89 8.31
CA ASN A 127 -11.83 -12.55 9.49
C ASN A 127 -10.49 -11.93 9.10
N LYS A 128 -9.84 -11.26 10.05
CA LYS A 128 -8.45 -10.84 9.94
C LYS A 128 -7.55 -12.02 9.62
N PHE A 129 -6.48 -11.79 8.89
CA PHE A 129 -5.57 -12.83 8.43
C PHE A 129 -4.15 -12.32 8.30
N GLN A 130 -3.21 -13.25 8.33
CA GLN A 130 -1.80 -12.98 8.04
C GLN A 130 -1.47 -13.43 6.63
N LEU A 131 -0.70 -12.61 5.93
CA LEU A 131 -0.11 -12.91 4.64
C LEU A 131 1.40 -12.71 4.74
N THR A 132 2.15 -13.80 4.74
CA THR A 132 3.60 -13.75 4.75
C THR A 132 4.15 -13.87 3.34
N LEU A 133 4.94 -12.89 2.92
CA LEU A 133 5.71 -12.93 1.69
C LEU A 133 7.07 -13.54 2.00
N ASP A 134 7.36 -14.71 1.40
CA ASP A 134 8.53 -15.54 1.66
C ASP A 134 9.29 -15.82 0.37
N GLY A 135 9.89 -14.77 -0.20
CA GLY A 135 10.62 -14.86 -1.46
C GLY A 135 9.67 -15.02 -2.67
N VAL A 136 8.66 -14.15 -2.76
CA VAL A 136 7.71 -14.17 -3.88
C VAL A 136 8.04 -13.10 -4.90
N THR A 137 8.01 -13.47 -6.20
CA THR A 137 8.00 -12.54 -7.33
C THR A 137 6.72 -12.78 -8.11
N LEU A 138 5.81 -11.80 -8.10
CA LEU A 138 4.50 -11.95 -8.71
C LEU A 138 4.16 -10.75 -9.57
N HIS A 139 3.95 -10.97 -10.86
CA HIS A 139 3.48 -9.97 -11.81
C HIS A 139 2.09 -10.33 -12.31
N ASN A 140 1.15 -9.37 -12.25
CA ASN A 140 -0.16 -9.50 -12.88
C ASN A 140 -0.31 -8.45 -13.99
N PRO A 141 -0.25 -8.84 -15.28
CA PRO A 141 -0.37 -7.89 -16.38
C PRO A 141 -1.76 -7.22 -16.49
N ASN A 142 -2.80 -7.80 -15.88
CA ASN A 142 -4.19 -7.38 -16.04
C ASN A 142 -4.91 -7.03 -14.73
N GLY A 143 -4.18 -6.74 -13.66
CA GLY A 143 -4.76 -6.40 -12.38
C GLY A 143 -3.74 -6.34 -11.25
N ALA A 144 -4.20 -6.32 -10.00
CA ALA A 144 -3.31 -6.36 -8.85
C ALA A 144 -2.56 -7.70 -8.75
N ALA A 145 -1.31 -7.66 -8.31
CA ALA A 145 -0.60 -8.87 -7.88
C ALA A 145 -1.23 -9.45 -6.61
N ILE A 146 -1.62 -8.57 -5.66
CA ILE A 146 -2.39 -8.96 -4.47
C ILE A 146 -3.64 -8.07 -4.39
N ASN A 147 -4.82 -8.72 -4.33
CA ASN A 147 -6.11 -8.06 -4.23
C ASN A 147 -6.89 -8.63 -3.04
N ASN A 148 -6.90 -7.91 -1.91
CA ASN A 148 -7.67 -8.30 -0.74
C ASN A 148 -9.04 -7.59 -0.74
N GLN A 149 -10.10 -8.37 -0.86
CA GLN A 149 -11.50 -7.93 -0.80
C GLN A 149 -12.11 -8.19 0.60
N CYS A 150 -11.28 -8.30 1.63
CA CYS A 150 -11.69 -8.43 3.01
C CYS A 150 -11.55 -7.10 3.75
N GLY A 151 -12.63 -6.55 4.27
CA GLY A 151 -12.63 -5.33 5.09
C GLY A 151 -12.14 -5.54 6.53
N LYS A 152 -11.27 -6.55 6.79
CA LYS A 152 -10.63 -6.81 8.07
C LYS A 152 -9.12 -6.70 7.94
N SER A 153 -8.42 -6.62 9.06
CA SER A 153 -6.97 -6.43 9.09
C SER A 153 -6.22 -7.48 8.26
N LEU A 154 -5.40 -6.98 7.35
CA LEU A 154 -4.37 -7.73 6.65
C LEU A 154 -3.03 -7.47 7.35
N TYR A 155 -2.49 -8.49 8.02
CA TYR A 155 -1.11 -8.47 8.52
C TYR A 155 -0.18 -8.95 7.41
N LEU A 156 0.44 -8.00 6.70
CA LEU A 156 1.39 -8.26 5.63
C LEU A 156 2.78 -8.38 6.22
N VAL A 157 3.30 -9.59 6.31
CA VAL A 157 4.58 -9.88 6.95
C VAL A 157 5.64 -10.21 5.90
N LEU A 158 6.77 -9.55 5.95
CA LEU A 158 7.94 -9.86 5.12
C LEU A 158 8.82 -10.85 5.89
N ALA A 159 8.94 -12.08 5.40
CA ALA A 159 9.77 -13.10 6.05
C ALA A 159 11.22 -12.63 6.16
N GLU A 160 11.89 -13.02 7.24
CA GLU A 160 13.28 -12.64 7.51
C GLU A 160 14.18 -12.99 6.33
N GLY A 161 14.98 -12.01 5.86
CA GLY A 161 15.91 -12.16 4.75
C GLY A 161 15.26 -12.39 3.39
N SER A 162 13.95 -12.37 3.28
CA SER A 162 13.25 -12.54 2.00
C SER A 162 13.33 -11.30 1.12
N ASN A 163 13.40 -11.52 -0.19
CA ASN A 163 13.24 -10.48 -1.20
C ASN A 163 11.95 -10.76 -1.95
N ASN A 164 11.03 -9.80 -1.92
CA ASN A 164 9.71 -9.94 -2.51
C ASN A 164 9.48 -8.85 -3.55
N THR A 165 8.93 -9.21 -4.71
CA THR A 165 8.57 -8.27 -5.77
C THR A 165 7.14 -8.50 -6.19
N LEU A 166 6.34 -7.44 -6.13
CA LEU A 166 4.94 -7.44 -6.56
C LEU A 166 4.75 -6.36 -7.61
N SER A 167 4.20 -6.73 -8.77
CA SER A 167 4.01 -5.75 -9.83
C SER A 167 2.72 -5.97 -10.62
N CYS A 168 2.26 -4.89 -11.27
CA CYS A 168 1.09 -4.96 -12.15
C CYS A 168 1.31 -4.21 -13.47
N GLY A 169 0.58 -4.65 -14.50
CA GLY A 169 0.53 -3.97 -15.80
C GLY A 169 -0.29 -2.68 -15.77
N ALA A 170 -0.39 -2.01 -16.93
CA ALA A 170 -1.08 -0.72 -17.07
C ALA A 170 -2.61 -0.84 -17.14
N SER A 171 -3.15 -2.05 -17.25
CA SER A 171 -4.58 -2.31 -17.32
C SER A 171 -5.05 -3.12 -16.11
N ALA A 172 -6.28 -2.88 -15.67
CA ALA A 172 -6.88 -3.67 -14.62
C ALA A 172 -8.29 -4.09 -15.03
N GLN A 173 -8.55 -5.38 -14.96
CA GLN A 173 -9.90 -5.91 -15.07
C GLN A 173 -10.54 -5.89 -13.69
N THR A 174 -11.59 -5.11 -13.54
CA THR A 174 -12.37 -5.03 -12.30
C THR A 174 -13.64 -5.87 -12.43
N ILE A 175 -14.03 -6.49 -11.33
CA ILE A 175 -15.34 -7.12 -11.19
C ILE A 175 -16.32 -6.07 -10.70
N VAL A 176 -17.54 -6.07 -11.22
CA VAL A 176 -18.58 -5.13 -10.77
C VAL A 176 -18.83 -5.27 -9.28
N GLY A 177 -18.71 -4.17 -8.56
CA GLY A 177 -18.87 -4.12 -7.09
C GLY A 177 -17.57 -4.39 -6.32
N GLU A 178 -16.42 -4.48 -6.98
CA GLU A 178 -15.12 -4.59 -6.34
C GLU A 178 -14.21 -3.41 -6.74
N ASP A 179 -13.45 -2.94 -5.79
CA ASP A 179 -12.42 -1.94 -6.03
C ASP A 179 -11.07 -2.58 -6.37
N LEU A 180 -10.29 -1.85 -7.15
CA LEU A 180 -8.90 -2.16 -7.46
C LEU A 180 -8.14 -0.84 -7.64
N LYS A 181 -7.20 -0.58 -6.74
CA LYS A 181 -6.53 0.74 -6.67
C LYS A 181 -5.02 0.70 -6.83
N GLY A 182 -4.42 -0.48 -7.05
CA GLY A 182 -2.97 -0.60 -7.17
C GLY A 182 -2.46 -2.03 -7.39
N ALA A 183 -1.14 -2.19 -7.40
CA ALA A 183 -0.49 -3.50 -7.52
C ALA A 183 -0.75 -4.37 -6.27
N VAL A 184 -0.80 -3.74 -5.10
CA VAL A 184 -1.28 -4.32 -3.84
C VAL A 184 -2.47 -3.50 -3.37
N PHE A 185 -3.62 -4.13 -3.26
CA PHE A 185 -4.85 -3.48 -2.81
C PHE A 185 -5.52 -4.24 -1.67
N SER A 186 -6.09 -3.51 -0.71
CA SER A 186 -6.86 -4.05 0.41
C SER A 186 -8.07 -3.18 0.73
N GLU A 187 -9.25 -3.80 0.83
CA GLU A 187 -10.47 -3.16 1.36
C GLU A 187 -10.33 -2.81 2.86
N GLY A 188 -9.59 -3.60 3.63
CA GLY A 188 -9.31 -3.35 5.04
C GLY A 188 -7.90 -2.87 5.26
N GLN A 189 -7.60 -2.48 6.50
CA GLN A 189 -6.29 -1.98 6.89
C GLN A 189 -5.16 -2.96 6.58
N ILE A 190 -3.99 -2.39 6.24
CA ILE A 190 -2.74 -3.14 6.05
C ILE A 190 -1.79 -2.80 7.19
N ILE A 191 -1.34 -3.80 7.92
CA ILE A 191 -0.24 -3.69 8.88
C ILE A 191 0.95 -4.44 8.30
N LEU A 192 1.95 -3.68 7.82
CA LEU A 192 3.15 -4.21 7.21
C LEU A 192 4.25 -4.35 8.26
N SER A 193 4.83 -5.53 8.39
CA SER A 193 5.85 -5.87 9.38
C SER A 193 6.84 -6.92 8.87
N GLY A 194 7.72 -7.38 9.75
CA GLY A 194 8.77 -8.35 9.41
C GLY A 194 10.09 -7.66 9.08
N SER A 195 11.11 -8.43 8.64
CA SER A 195 12.46 -7.94 8.41
C SER A 195 12.98 -8.22 6.98
N GLY A 196 12.10 -8.62 6.07
CA GLY A 196 12.42 -8.80 4.66
C GLY A 196 12.37 -7.50 3.85
N MET A 197 12.56 -7.64 2.53
CA MET A 197 12.44 -6.56 1.55
C MET A 197 11.19 -6.76 0.69
N LEU A 198 10.50 -5.66 0.37
CA LEU A 198 9.40 -5.60 -0.57
C LEU A 198 9.64 -4.52 -1.62
N THR A 199 9.60 -4.89 -2.88
CA THR A 199 9.54 -3.97 -4.01
C THR A 199 8.17 -4.07 -4.65
N VAL A 200 7.49 -2.93 -4.81
CA VAL A 200 6.20 -2.84 -5.48
C VAL A 200 6.30 -1.90 -6.68
N GLU A 201 5.95 -2.40 -7.85
CA GLU A 201 5.98 -1.64 -9.10
C GLU A 201 4.58 -1.63 -9.72
N SER A 202 4.00 -0.45 -9.87
CA SER A 202 2.67 -0.32 -10.45
C SER A 202 2.68 0.52 -11.71
N ASN A 203 2.16 -0.03 -12.78
CA ASN A 203 1.81 0.71 -13.98
C ASN A 203 0.30 1.07 -14.02
N TYR A 204 -0.41 0.83 -12.93
CA TYR A 204 -1.83 1.13 -12.78
C TYR A 204 -2.11 1.75 -11.41
N ARG A 205 -2.43 3.05 -11.37
CA ARG A 205 -2.73 3.82 -10.15
C ARG A 205 -1.60 3.75 -9.11
N ASN A 206 -1.86 3.15 -7.95
CA ASN A 206 -0.95 3.14 -6.82
C ASN A 206 -0.09 1.87 -6.75
N GLY A 207 1.07 1.92 -6.12
CA GLY A 207 1.82 0.71 -5.78
C GLY A 207 1.08 -0.08 -4.70
N ILE A 208 0.87 0.54 -3.54
CA ILE A 208 0.10 -0.02 -2.43
C ILE A 208 -1.08 0.92 -2.14
N ALA A 209 -2.28 0.36 -1.99
CA ALA A 209 -3.48 1.11 -1.62
C ALA A 209 -4.35 0.31 -0.66
N THR A 210 -5.00 1.01 0.26
CA THR A 210 -6.02 0.46 1.15
C THR A 210 -7.18 1.45 1.29
N ASP A 211 -8.38 0.95 1.55
CA ASP A 211 -9.56 1.77 1.83
C ASP A 211 -9.70 2.13 3.30
N ASP A 212 -8.77 1.67 4.12
CA ASP A 212 -8.65 2.02 5.52
C ASP A 212 -7.25 2.63 5.77
N TYR A 213 -6.51 2.24 6.78
CA TYR A 213 -5.18 2.75 7.06
C TYR A 213 -4.05 1.76 6.71
N LEU A 214 -2.86 2.32 6.49
CA LEU A 214 -1.62 1.59 6.31
C LEU A 214 -0.66 1.92 7.45
N ILE A 215 -0.24 0.89 8.18
CA ILE A 215 0.85 0.98 9.15
C ILE A 215 2.06 0.26 8.56
N VAL A 216 3.22 0.91 8.57
CA VAL A 216 4.51 0.30 8.25
C VAL A 216 5.34 0.28 9.52
N ARG A 217 5.58 -0.91 10.06
CA ARG A 217 6.37 -1.10 11.27
C ARG A 217 7.87 -1.11 10.94
N PRO A 218 8.73 -0.78 11.90
CA PRO A 218 10.19 -0.81 11.67
C PRO A 218 10.71 -2.23 11.35
N GLY A 219 11.93 -2.31 10.81
CA GLY A 219 12.64 -3.57 10.56
C GLY A 219 12.58 -4.09 9.13
N ASN A 220 11.76 -3.51 8.25
CA ASN A 220 11.67 -3.91 6.84
C ASN A 220 12.17 -2.82 5.88
N ILE A 221 12.37 -3.21 4.63
CA ILE A 221 12.71 -2.30 3.53
C ILE A 221 11.58 -2.37 2.50
N VAL A 222 10.94 -1.23 2.24
CA VAL A 222 9.83 -1.14 1.29
C VAL A 222 10.14 -0.09 0.22
N ASN A 223 10.21 -0.53 -1.02
CA ASN A 223 10.40 0.31 -2.20
C ASN A 223 9.11 0.29 -3.01
N VAL A 224 8.51 1.45 -3.23
CA VAL A 224 7.26 1.56 -4.01
C VAL A 224 7.46 2.54 -5.14
N SER A 225 7.11 2.12 -6.36
CA SER A 225 7.04 2.98 -7.54
C SER A 225 5.69 2.84 -8.22
N SER A 226 5.18 3.95 -8.76
CA SER A 226 3.98 3.99 -9.58
C SER A 226 4.14 5.02 -10.70
N THR A 227 3.54 4.75 -11.86
CA THR A 227 3.54 5.65 -13.03
C THR A 227 2.16 6.27 -13.22
#